data_74619e756ed8cdd521fa4dc32e03a808
#
_entry.id   74619e756ed8cdd521fa4dc32e03a808
#
_cell.length_a   1.000
_cell.length_b   1.000
_cell.length_c   1.000
_cell.angle_alpha   90.00
_cell.angle_beta   90.00
_cell.angle_gamma   90.00
#
_symmetry.space_group_name_H-M   'P 1'
#
loop_
_entity.id
_entity.type
_entity.pdbx_description
1 polymer ?
#
loop_
_entity_poly.entity_id
_entity_poly.type
_entity_poly.pdbx_seq_one_letter_code
_entity_poly.pdbx_strand_id
1 'polypeptide(L)'
;MSDAAITARFASHRFLLCLGLLGEVMAGLKPVGVDYMDSQRAWLTGLGLDAQVVSLPTAAPVAANARRVAEAVRAAPGRVILIAHSKGGLEALAALLRDDVAARCDGFIALQCPFQGSPVADALLGRQQLRLALDQVARLTGLGNGRGLMDLTTATRHDWMMRHRAEIEALIAQVPVTTLATQLDNPADWRDGFYAALSRWMVEAGEGPNDGLVPVASALLPGARHVVLAGGHRALVTAAPGRDPIGVLRDQLLLLPIPSPLPPAPILRLPSP
;
A
#
# COMPACT_ATOMS: atom_id res chain seq x y z
N MET A 1 11.31 20.15 7.50
CA MET A 1 9.89 20.33 7.93
C MET A 1 9.60 19.28 8.99
N SER A 2 8.93 19.66 10.07
CA SER A 2 8.85 18.87 11.31
C SER A 2 7.57 18.04 11.39
N ASP A 3 7.53 17.06 12.32
CA ASP A 3 6.34 16.28 12.69
C ASP A 3 5.15 17.19 13.06
N ALA A 4 5.42 18.36 13.65
CA ALA A 4 4.40 19.38 13.95
C ALA A 4 3.63 19.86 12.67
N ALA A 5 4.31 19.97 11.53
CA ALA A 5 3.65 20.35 10.28
C ALA A 5 2.70 19.25 9.78
N ILE A 6 3.08 17.98 9.94
CA ILE A 6 2.22 16.83 9.62
C ILE A 6 1.02 16.82 10.55
N THR A 7 1.22 16.94 11.86
CA THR A 7 0.13 16.97 12.84
C THR A 7 -0.89 18.07 12.52
N ALA A 8 -0.43 19.29 12.29
CA ALA A 8 -1.32 20.40 11.97
C ALA A 8 -2.10 20.18 10.65
N ARG A 9 -1.42 19.63 9.64
CA ARG A 9 -1.99 19.43 8.31
C ARG A 9 -3.02 18.30 8.25
N PHE A 10 -2.82 17.24 9.02
CA PHE A 10 -3.62 16.03 8.97
C PHE A 10 -4.51 15.81 10.20
N ALA A 11 -4.66 16.80 11.07
CA ALA A 11 -5.41 16.68 12.33
C ALA A 11 -6.88 16.20 12.15
N SER A 12 -7.49 16.47 10.99
CA SER A 12 -8.87 16.06 10.67
C SER A 12 -8.95 14.81 9.79
N HIS A 13 -7.81 14.19 9.48
CA HIS A 13 -7.76 13.01 8.61
C HIS A 13 -7.67 11.71 9.40
N ARG A 14 -8.25 10.67 8.84
CA ARG A 14 -7.99 9.29 9.24
C ARG A 14 -7.02 8.63 8.26
N PHE A 15 -6.00 8.00 8.79
CA PHE A 15 -5.06 7.17 8.03
C PHE A 15 -5.55 5.73 8.04
N LEU A 16 -5.79 5.15 6.87
CA LEU A 16 -6.16 3.76 6.72
C LEU A 16 -5.01 2.99 6.06
N LEU A 17 -4.46 2.01 6.79
CA LEU A 17 -3.35 1.18 6.36
C LEU A 17 -3.86 -0.15 5.82
N CYS A 18 -3.58 -0.46 4.55
CA CYS A 18 -3.96 -1.70 3.88
C CYS A 18 -2.72 -2.60 3.73
N LEU A 19 -2.72 -3.72 4.44
CA LEU A 19 -1.60 -4.66 4.44
C LEU A 19 -1.58 -5.52 3.16
N GLY A 20 -0.39 -6.01 2.79
CA GLY A 20 -0.21 -6.94 1.68
C GLY A 20 -0.59 -8.39 2.01
N LEU A 21 -0.33 -9.30 1.06
CA LEU A 21 -0.59 -10.73 1.22
C LEU A 21 0.11 -11.27 2.48
N LEU A 22 -0.59 -12.09 3.26
CA LEU A 22 -0.15 -12.63 4.55
C LEU A 22 0.16 -11.56 5.62
N GLY A 23 -0.35 -10.34 5.45
CA GLY A 23 -0.14 -9.24 6.41
C GLY A 23 -0.60 -9.58 7.82
N GLU A 24 -1.71 -10.32 7.99
CA GLU A 24 -2.21 -10.75 9.31
C GLU A 24 -1.23 -11.71 10.00
N VAL A 25 -0.62 -12.64 9.24
CA VAL A 25 0.38 -13.57 9.79
C VAL A 25 1.62 -12.80 10.23
N MET A 26 2.07 -11.85 9.41
CA MET A 26 3.21 -11.00 9.75
C MET A 26 2.92 -10.13 10.96
N ALA A 27 1.73 -9.56 11.06
CA ALA A 27 1.30 -8.79 12.23
C ALA A 27 1.22 -9.66 13.50
N GLY A 28 0.82 -10.94 13.38
CA GLY A 28 0.84 -11.90 14.48
C GLY A 28 2.24 -12.24 15.01
N LEU A 29 3.29 -11.99 14.22
CA LEU A 29 4.69 -12.23 14.60
C LEU A 29 5.35 -11.05 15.35
N LYS A 30 4.61 -10.01 15.72
CA LYS A 30 5.11 -8.87 16.52
C LYS A 30 5.88 -9.26 17.77
N PRO A 31 5.42 -10.26 18.58
CA PRO A 31 6.15 -10.63 19.78
C PRO A 31 7.57 -11.14 19.50
N VAL A 32 7.87 -11.57 18.27
CA VAL A 32 9.21 -11.99 17.83
C VAL A 32 9.95 -10.91 17.04
N GLY A 33 9.49 -9.66 17.10
CA GLY A 33 10.18 -8.51 16.53
C GLY A 33 9.95 -8.27 15.04
N VAL A 34 8.89 -8.81 14.46
CA VAL A 34 8.52 -8.54 13.06
C VAL A 34 7.69 -7.27 12.99
N ASP A 35 8.28 -6.20 12.47
CA ASP A 35 7.58 -4.97 12.09
C ASP A 35 6.97 -5.13 10.69
N TYR A 36 5.71 -4.74 10.55
CA TYR A 36 5.03 -4.65 9.27
C TYR A 36 4.01 -3.52 9.30
N MET A 37 4.44 -2.32 8.89
CA MET A 37 3.71 -1.05 8.99
C MET A 37 3.36 -0.61 10.43
N ASP A 38 3.79 -1.34 11.45
CA ASP A 38 3.50 -1.02 12.85
C ASP A 38 4.25 0.21 13.34
N SER A 39 5.52 0.35 12.96
CA SER A 39 6.31 1.53 13.26
C SER A 39 5.70 2.79 12.65
N GLN A 40 5.23 2.72 11.41
CA GLN A 40 4.55 3.82 10.72
C GLN A 40 3.22 4.16 11.41
N ARG A 41 2.40 3.15 11.73
CA ARG A 41 1.15 3.35 12.48
C ARG A 41 1.42 3.94 13.88
N ALA A 42 2.38 3.38 14.60
CA ALA A 42 2.75 3.87 15.93
C ALA A 42 3.27 5.32 15.90
N TRP A 43 4.05 5.67 14.89
CA TRP A 43 4.50 7.04 14.67
C TRP A 43 3.33 7.99 14.43
N LEU A 44 2.40 7.65 13.52
CA LEU A 44 1.20 8.47 13.26
C LEU A 44 0.35 8.66 14.53
N THR A 45 0.09 7.57 15.27
CA THR A 45 -0.67 7.65 16.52
C THR A 45 0.08 8.41 17.62
N GLY A 46 1.41 8.32 17.67
CA GLY A 46 2.27 9.11 18.57
C GLY A 46 2.22 10.61 18.29
N LEU A 47 1.90 11.01 17.05
CA LEU A 47 1.62 12.40 16.67
C LEU A 47 0.19 12.83 17.02
N GLY A 48 -0.63 11.98 17.61
CA GLY A 48 -2.04 12.24 17.91
C GLY A 48 -2.96 12.12 16.69
N LEU A 49 -2.49 11.52 15.59
CA LEU A 49 -3.27 11.29 14.37
C LEU A 49 -4.05 9.96 14.44
N ASP A 50 -5.24 9.93 13.85
CA ASP A 50 -6.07 8.73 13.79
C ASP A 50 -5.54 7.78 12.68
N ALA A 51 -4.85 6.71 13.08
CA ALA A 51 -4.26 5.74 12.17
C ALA A 51 -4.70 4.31 12.49
N GLN A 52 -5.35 3.65 11.55
CA GLN A 52 -5.95 2.32 11.71
C GLN A 52 -5.53 1.38 10.59
N VAL A 53 -5.31 0.11 10.94
CA VAL A 53 -5.17 -0.96 9.96
C VAL A 53 -6.56 -1.44 9.55
N VAL A 54 -6.82 -1.50 8.25
CA VAL A 54 -8.05 -2.09 7.72
C VAL A 54 -7.96 -3.61 7.88
N SER A 55 -8.94 -4.20 8.56
CA SER A 55 -9.01 -5.66 8.77
C SER A 55 -9.42 -6.36 7.46
N LEU A 56 -8.46 -6.98 6.80
CA LEU A 56 -8.63 -7.67 5.52
C LEU A 56 -8.16 -9.13 5.64
N PRO A 57 -8.93 -10.13 5.20
CA PRO A 57 -8.40 -11.47 4.97
C PRO A 57 -7.48 -11.41 3.75
N THR A 58 -6.18 -11.17 3.97
CA THR A 58 -5.24 -10.77 2.93
C THR A 58 -5.05 -11.81 1.80
N ALA A 59 -5.36 -13.08 2.04
CA ALA A 59 -5.39 -14.11 1.00
C ALA A 59 -6.71 -14.17 0.19
N ALA A 60 -7.72 -13.35 0.55
CA ALA A 60 -8.96 -13.25 -0.22
C ALA A 60 -8.76 -12.49 -1.54
N PRO A 61 -9.68 -12.62 -2.52
CA PRO A 61 -9.63 -11.88 -3.76
C PRO A 61 -9.63 -10.36 -3.56
N VAL A 62 -8.92 -9.64 -4.43
CA VAL A 62 -8.84 -8.17 -4.44
C VAL A 62 -10.23 -7.54 -4.43
N ALA A 63 -11.15 -8.03 -5.27
CA ALA A 63 -12.51 -7.49 -5.36
C ALA A 63 -13.30 -7.62 -4.04
N ALA A 64 -13.07 -8.67 -3.25
CA ALA A 64 -13.71 -8.87 -1.96
C ALA A 64 -13.17 -7.89 -0.92
N ASN A 65 -11.85 -7.73 -0.87
CA ASN A 65 -11.19 -6.82 0.06
C ASN A 65 -11.40 -5.35 -0.32
N ALA A 66 -11.48 -5.02 -1.61
CA ALA A 66 -11.82 -3.67 -2.05
C ALA A 66 -13.17 -3.17 -1.49
N ARG A 67 -14.16 -4.06 -1.32
CA ARG A 67 -15.42 -3.71 -0.65
C ARG A 67 -15.19 -3.33 0.81
N ARG A 68 -14.35 -4.09 1.53
CA ARG A 68 -14.02 -3.80 2.94
C ARG A 68 -13.23 -2.50 3.09
N VAL A 69 -12.29 -2.22 2.18
CA VAL A 69 -11.59 -0.93 2.14
C VAL A 69 -12.59 0.21 1.91
N ALA A 70 -13.51 0.06 0.94
CA ALA A 70 -14.55 1.05 0.67
C ALA A 70 -15.45 1.29 1.90
N GLU A 71 -15.86 0.23 2.60
CA GLU A 71 -16.63 0.32 3.85
C GLU A 71 -15.84 1.08 4.94
N ALA A 72 -14.55 0.79 5.11
CA ALA A 72 -13.69 1.48 6.07
C ALA A 72 -13.55 2.98 5.74
N VAL A 73 -13.41 3.34 4.46
CA VAL A 73 -13.37 4.73 4.01
C VAL A 73 -14.71 5.44 4.29
N ARG A 74 -15.83 4.79 4.00
CA ARG A 74 -17.17 5.37 4.28
C ARG A 74 -17.44 5.58 5.77
N ALA A 75 -16.97 4.65 6.60
CA ALA A 75 -17.12 4.70 8.06
C ALA A 75 -16.18 5.71 8.73
N ALA A 76 -15.20 6.24 8.03
CA ALA A 76 -14.28 7.22 8.59
C ALA A 76 -15.02 8.53 8.95
N PRO A 77 -14.75 9.15 10.11
CA PRO A 77 -15.47 10.37 10.54
C PRO A 77 -15.09 11.62 9.72
N GLY A 78 -13.96 11.57 9.00
CA GLY A 78 -13.42 12.69 8.23
C GLY A 78 -12.90 12.27 6.86
N ARG A 79 -11.97 13.07 6.34
CA ARG A 79 -11.23 12.76 5.11
C ARG A 79 -10.21 11.66 5.37
N VAL A 80 -9.85 10.91 4.35
CA VAL A 80 -8.99 9.73 4.49
C VAL A 80 -7.69 9.89 3.70
N ILE A 81 -6.60 9.43 4.30
CA ILE A 81 -5.36 9.12 3.60
C ILE A 81 -5.20 7.60 3.59
N LEU A 82 -5.14 7.01 2.40
CA LEU A 82 -4.87 5.58 2.23
C LEU A 82 -3.37 5.35 2.11
N ILE A 83 -2.85 4.43 2.91
CA ILE A 83 -1.46 3.95 2.82
C ILE A 83 -1.54 2.44 2.62
N ALA A 84 -1.03 1.95 1.50
CA ALA A 84 -1.17 0.54 1.18
C ALA A 84 0.15 -0.08 0.74
N HIS A 85 0.39 -1.33 1.12
CA HIS A 85 1.57 -2.09 0.73
C HIS A 85 1.19 -3.30 -0.10
N SER A 86 1.97 -3.55 -1.16
CA SER A 86 1.87 -4.78 -1.97
C SER A 86 0.43 -5.01 -2.47
N LYS A 87 -0.15 -6.20 -2.26
CA LYS A 87 -1.54 -6.52 -2.64
C LYS A 87 -2.57 -5.54 -2.07
N GLY A 88 -2.34 -5.00 -0.87
CA GLY A 88 -3.22 -4.00 -0.27
C GLY A 88 -3.43 -2.76 -1.15
N GLY A 89 -2.43 -2.40 -1.97
CA GLY A 89 -2.56 -1.32 -2.94
C GLY A 89 -3.51 -1.62 -4.10
N LEU A 90 -3.62 -2.88 -4.50
CA LEU A 90 -4.60 -3.30 -5.52
C LEU A 90 -6.03 -3.19 -4.98
N GLU A 91 -6.21 -3.54 -3.71
CA GLU A 91 -7.47 -3.48 -2.98
C GLU A 91 -7.90 -2.02 -2.76
N ALA A 92 -6.96 -1.17 -2.36
CA ALA A 92 -7.18 0.27 -2.20
C ALA A 92 -7.50 0.93 -3.55
N LEU A 93 -6.75 0.65 -4.61
CA LEU A 93 -7.03 1.18 -5.94
C LEU A 93 -8.43 0.77 -6.42
N ALA A 94 -8.77 -0.52 -6.30
CA ALA A 94 -10.10 -1.01 -6.70
C ALA A 94 -11.25 -0.43 -5.85
N ALA A 95 -11.01 -0.08 -4.59
CA ALA A 95 -11.96 0.64 -3.75
C ALA A 95 -12.14 2.09 -4.22
N LEU A 96 -11.05 2.77 -4.57
CA LEU A 96 -11.02 4.17 -5.01
C LEU A 96 -11.67 4.40 -6.38
N LEU A 97 -11.86 3.36 -7.21
CA LEU A 97 -12.64 3.50 -8.46
C LEU A 97 -14.13 3.74 -8.22
N ARG A 98 -14.58 3.82 -6.97
CA ARG A 98 -15.94 4.19 -6.60
C ARG A 98 -15.97 5.67 -6.27
N ASP A 99 -16.79 6.45 -6.95
CA ASP A 99 -16.85 7.91 -6.79
C ASP A 99 -17.06 8.35 -5.34
N ASP A 100 -17.96 7.67 -4.61
CA ASP A 100 -18.26 7.97 -3.22
C ASP A 100 -17.10 7.67 -2.26
N VAL A 101 -16.19 6.77 -2.63
CA VAL A 101 -14.95 6.46 -1.89
C VAL A 101 -13.85 7.45 -2.26
N ALA A 102 -13.64 7.70 -3.55
CA ALA A 102 -12.66 8.68 -4.03
C ALA A 102 -12.95 10.08 -3.45
N ALA A 103 -14.22 10.48 -3.44
CA ALA A 103 -14.66 11.77 -2.90
C ALA A 103 -14.31 11.99 -1.42
N ARG A 104 -14.00 10.93 -0.65
CA ARG A 104 -13.59 10.98 0.75
C ARG A 104 -12.08 10.88 0.95
N CYS A 105 -11.31 10.65 -0.11
CA CYS A 105 -9.88 10.39 -0.03
C CYS A 105 -9.08 11.62 -0.49
N ASP A 106 -8.18 12.12 0.36
CA ASP A 106 -7.29 13.24 0.07
C ASP A 106 -5.89 12.82 -0.33
N GLY A 107 -5.61 11.52 -0.32
CA GLY A 107 -4.34 10.98 -0.78
C GLY A 107 -4.26 9.47 -0.74
N PHE A 108 -3.54 8.91 -1.69
CA PHE A 108 -3.22 7.50 -1.77
C PHE A 108 -1.71 7.31 -1.93
N ILE A 109 -1.07 6.68 -0.94
CA ILE A 109 0.35 6.33 -0.94
C ILE A 109 0.46 4.82 -1.09
N ALA A 110 0.93 4.37 -2.25
CA ALA A 110 1.06 2.97 -2.60
C ALA A 110 2.53 2.54 -2.53
N LEU A 111 2.84 1.61 -1.64
CA LEU A 111 4.17 1.12 -1.35
C LEU A 111 4.37 -0.25 -2.00
N GLN A 112 5.23 -0.36 -3.02
CA GLN A 112 5.62 -1.63 -3.66
C GLN A 112 4.42 -2.47 -4.15
N CYS A 113 3.39 -1.81 -4.71
CA CYS A 113 2.14 -2.46 -5.12
C CYS A 113 2.23 -3.02 -6.55
N PRO A 114 1.92 -4.31 -6.78
CA PRO A 114 2.04 -4.93 -8.11
C PRO A 114 0.86 -4.57 -9.02
N PHE A 115 0.76 -3.32 -9.47
CA PHE A 115 -0.35 -2.87 -10.31
C PHE A 115 -0.42 -3.62 -11.65
N GLN A 116 0.73 -3.98 -12.23
CA GLN A 116 0.83 -4.79 -13.45
C GLN A 116 1.13 -6.27 -13.17
N GLY A 117 1.06 -6.69 -11.89
CA GLY A 117 1.29 -8.06 -11.48
C GLY A 117 2.72 -8.37 -11.04
N SER A 118 2.93 -9.64 -10.72
CA SER A 118 4.19 -10.18 -10.22
C SER A 118 4.56 -11.45 -10.99
N PRO A 119 5.71 -11.50 -11.68
CA PRO A 119 6.21 -12.71 -12.33
C PRO A 119 6.42 -13.86 -11.35
N VAL A 120 6.69 -13.55 -10.07
CA VAL A 120 6.78 -14.55 -9.02
C VAL A 120 5.43 -15.22 -8.76
N ALA A 121 4.33 -14.47 -8.82
CA ALA A 121 2.99 -15.06 -8.71
C ALA A 121 2.68 -16.00 -9.89
N ASP A 122 3.09 -15.62 -11.09
CA ASP A 122 2.94 -16.47 -12.30
C ASP A 122 3.72 -17.77 -12.15
N ALA A 123 4.98 -17.69 -11.71
CA ALA A 123 5.84 -18.86 -11.49
C ALA A 123 5.31 -19.79 -10.40
N LEU A 124 4.75 -19.23 -9.32
CA LEU A 124 4.13 -20.00 -8.23
C LEU A 124 2.87 -20.73 -8.69
N LEU A 125 2.01 -20.07 -9.45
CA LEU A 125 0.77 -20.65 -9.95
C LEU A 125 0.97 -21.60 -11.13
N GLY A 126 2.05 -21.45 -11.89
CA GLY A 126 2.45 -22.39 -12.94
C GLY A 126 2.85 -23.78 -12.41
N ARG A 127 3.14 -23.89 -11.11
CA ARG A 127 3.48 -25.16 -10.43
C ARG A 127 2.27 -25.70 -9.67
N GLN A 128 1.53 -26.64 -10.28
CA GLN A 128 0.26 -27.17 -9.70
C GLN A 128 0.39 -27.65 -8.24
N GLN A 129 1.45 -28.35 -7.90
CA GLN A 129 1.67 -28.86 -6.53
C GLN A 129 1.82 -27.71 -5.53
N LEU A 130 2.55 -26.65 -5.88
CA LEU A 130 2.75 -25.50 -5.02
C LEU A 130 1.46 -24.69 -4.85
N ARG A 131 0.68 -24.54 -5.92
CA ARG A 131 -0.64 -23.92 -5.87
C ARG A 131 -1.58 -24.63 -4.90
N LEU A 132 -1.67 -25.95 -4.98
CA LEU A 132 -2.53 -26.75 -4.07
C LEU A 132 -2.09 -26.62 -2.61
N ALA A 133 -0.77 -26.62 -2.35
CA ALA A 133 -0.22 -26.43 -1.00
C ALA A 133 -0.56 -25.04 -0.43
N LEU A 134 -0.43 -24.01 -1.23
CA LEU A 134 -0.76 -22.62 -0.84
C LEU A 134 -2.26 -22.45 -0.55
N ASP A 135 -3.13 -23.03 -1.40
CA ASP A 135 -4.58 -23.02 -1.18
C ASP A 135 -4.96 -23.75 0.12
N GLN A 136 -4.31 -24.87 0.40
CA GLN A 136 -4.55 -25.62 1.64
C GLN A 136 -4.10 -24.85 2.88
N VAL A 137 -2.92 -24.24 2.86
CA VAL A 137 -2.41 -23.41 3.96
C VAL A 137 -3.35 -22.21 4.19
N ALA A 138 -3.74 -21.49 3.13
CA ALA A 138 -4.63 -20.33 3.24
C ALA A 138 -5.98 -20.71 3.89
N ARG A 139 -6.55 -21.86 3.54
CA ARG A 139 -7.80 -22.36 4.14
C ARG A 139 -7.63 -22.75 5.61
N LEU A 140 -6.55 -23.46 5.95
CA LEU A 140 -6.29 -23.92 7.31
C LEU A 140 -5.99 -22.76 8.27
N THR A 141 -5.37 -21.69 7.77
CA THR A 141 -5.02 -20.51 8.58
C THR A 141 -6.12 -19.45 8.63
N GLY A 142 -7.27 -19.67 7.96
CA GLY A 142 -8.35 -18.68 7.91
C GLY A 142 -8.04 -17.43 7.11
N LEU A 143 -6.94 -17.43 6.34
CA LEU A 143 -6.49 -16.29 5.54
C LEU A 143 -7.29 -16.07 4.25
N GLY A 144 -8.29 -16.90 4.00
CA GLY A 144 -9.11 -16.89 2.80
C GLY A 144 -8.98 -18.17 1.97
N ASN A 145 -9.34 -18.12 0.71
CA ASN A 145 -9.41 -19.29 -0.20
C ASN A 145 -8.22 -19.39 -1.18
N GLY A 146 -7.11 -18.71 -0.91
CA GLY A 146 -5.92 -18.71 -1.78
C GLY A 146 -6.08 -17.96 -3.12
N ARG A 147 -7.30 -17.55 -3.49
CA ARG A 147 -7.57 -16.86 -4.76
C ARG A 147 -6.90 -15.49 -4.87
N GLY A 148 -6.54 -14.87 -3.76
CA GLY A 148 -5.83 -13.61 -3.74
C GLY A 148 -4.46 -13.64 -4.43
N LEU A 149 -3.84 -14.82 -4.57
CA LEU A 149 -2.60 -14.97 -5.33
C LEU A 149 -2.84 -14.90 -6.85
N MET A 150 -3.99 -15.38 -7.33
CA MET A 150 -4.35 -15.29 -8.76
C MET A 150 -4.51 -13.83 -9.21
N ASP A 151 -4.99 -12.96 -8.31
CA ASP A 151 -5.13 -11.53 -8.58
C ASP A 151 -3.77 -10.80 -8.71
N LEU A 152 -2.66 -11.47 -8.35
CA LEU A 152 -1.32 -10.94 -8.48
C LEU A 152 -0.61 -11.36 -9.76
N THR A 153 -1.20 -12.24 -10.59
CA THR A 153 -0.60 -12.66 -11.85
C THR A 153 -0.54 -11.50 -12.85
N THR A 154 0.49 -11.50 -13.69
CA THR A 154 0.69 -10.45 -14.71
C THR A 154 -0.49 -10.39 -15.67
N ALA A 155 -1.00 -11.52 -16.15
CA ALA A 155 -2.15 -11.58 -17.03
C ALA A 155 -3.41 -10.98 -16.39
N THR A 156 -3.76 -11.39 -15.16
CA THR A 156 -4.94 -10.87 -14.45
C THR A 156 -4.84 -9.37 -14.23
N ARG A 157 -3.66 -8.89 -13.84
CA ARG A 157 -3.45 -7.46 -13.58
C ARG A 157 -3.47 -6.64 -14.85
N HIS A 158 -2.82 -7.12 -15.91
CA HIS A 158 -2.86 -6.44 -17.21
C HIS A 158 -4.30 -6.25 -17.69
N ASP A 159 -5.09 -7.33 -17.71
CA ASP A 159 -6.49 -7.28 -18.12
C ASP A 159 -7.33 -6.34 -17.25
N TRP A 160 -7.08 -6.33 -15.95
CA TRP A 160 -7.79 -5.45 -15.02
C TRP A 160 -7.41 -3.98 -15.26
N MET A 161 -6.13 -3.67 -15.39
CA MET A 161 -5.62 -2.31 -15.63
C MET A 161 -6.12 -1.75 -16.96
N MET A 162 -6.15 -2.59 -18.02
CA MET A 162 -6.66 -2.17 -19.31
C MET A 162 -8.16 -1.86 -19.27
N ARG A 163 -8.94 -2.69 -18.59
CA ARG A 163 -10.40 -2.47 -18.47
C ARG A 163 -10.75 -1.23 -17.67
N HIS A 164 -9.95 -0.86 -16.69
CA HIS A 164 -10.21 0.26 -15.79
C HIS A 164 -9.31 1.47 -16.07
N ARG A 165 -8.71 1.53 -17.24
CA ARG A 165 -7.74 2.59 -17.56
C ARG A 165 -8.33 3.99 -17.43
N ALA A 166 -9.51 4.22 -18.00
CA ALA A 166 -10.16 5.52 -17.97
C ALA A 166 -10.56 5.94 -16.54
N GLU A 167 -11.07 4.99 -15.75
CA GLU A 167 -11.44 5.25 -14.35
C GLU A 167 -10.19 5.56 -13.49
N ILE A 168 -9.07 4.89 -13.75
CA ILE A 168 -7.80 5.14 -13.05
C ILE A 168 -7.26 6.53 -13.43
N GLU A 169 -7.29 6.91 -14.70
CA GLU A 169 -6.89 8.25 -15.16
C GLU A 169 -7.76 9.34 -14.51
N ALA A 170 -9.08 9.14 -14.45
CA ALA A 170 -10.02 10.04 -13.77
C ALA A 170 -9.76 10.13 -12.26
N LEU A 171 -9.49 9.00 -11.61
CA LEU A 171 -9.14 8.95 -10.18
C LEU A 171 -7.88 9.78 -9.88
N ILE A 172 -6.81 9.59 -10.65
CA ILE A 172 -5.53 10.29 -10.44
C ILE A 172 -5.67 11.80 -10.64
N ALA A 173 -6.60 12.22 -11.51
CA ALA A 173 -6.92 13.64 -11.68
C ALA A 173 -7.63 14.25 -10.46
N GLN A 174 -8.29 13.45 -9.62
CA GLN A 174 -9.07 13.90 -8.45
C GLN A 174 -8.34 13.67 -7.13
N VAL A 175 -7.65 12.54 -7.00
CA VAL A 175 -6.98 12.11 -5.76
C VAL A 175 -5.48 12.11 -5.98
N PRO A 176 -4.70 12.82 -5.17
CA PRO A 176 -3.25 12.76 -5.21
C PRO A 176 -2.76 11.32 -4.95
N VAL A 177 -2.14 10.71 -5.95
CA VAL A 177 -1.59 9.37 -5.86
C VAL A 177 -0.07 9.41 -5.94
N THR A 178 0.59 8.79 -4.98
CA THR A 178 2.04 8.54 -5.01
C THR A 178 2.30 7.05 -4.98
N THR A 179 3.08 6.56 -5.93
CA THR A 179 3.51 5.17 -5.99
C THR A 179 5.01 5.07 -5.74
N LEU A 180 5.38 4.20 -4.82
CA LEU A 180 6.76 3.93 -4.47
C LEU A 180 7.13 2.52 -4.88
N ALA A 181 8.18 2.40 -5.66
CA ALA A 181 8.84 1.15 -5.99
C ALA A 181 10.17 1.04 -5.26
N THR A 182 10.67 -0.18 -5.07
CA THR A 182 12.05 -0.39 -4.67
C THR A 182 12.76 -1.34 -5.65
N GLN A 183 14.09 -1.25 -5.68
CA GLN A 183 14.92 -2.15 -6.45
C GLN A 183 16.09 -2.65 -5.62
N LEU A 184 16.43 -3.91 -5.79
CA LEU A 184 17.60 -4.53 -5.18
C LEU A 184 18.82 -4.37 -6.11
N ASP A 185 19.63 -3.34 -5.85
CA ASP A 185 20.87 -3.14 -6.59
C ASP A 185 22.01 -3.99 -6.03
N ASN A 186 22.01 -4.23 -4.72
CA ASN A 186 22.96 -5.10 -4.04
C ASN A 186 22.36 -5.63 -2.73
N PRO A 187 22.25 -6.95 -2.51
CA PRO A 187 21.69 -7.51 -1.28
C PRO A 187 22.71 -7.41 -0.13
N ALA A 188 23.02 -6.20 0.31
CA ALA A 188 23.91 -5.96 1.44
C ALA A 188 23.32 -6.41 2.79
N ASP A 189 22.01 -6.59 2.87
CA ASP A 189 21.30 -7.05 4.07
C ASP A 189 20.90 -8.53 3.90
N TRP A 190 21.37 -9.40 4.81
CA TRP A 190 20.96 -10.80 4.86
C TRP A 190 19.43 -11.00 4.94
N ARG A 191 18.70 -9.99 5.43
CA ARG A 191 17.22 -10.00 5.48
C ARG A 191 16.59 -9.94 4.09
N ASP A 192 17.32 -9.47 3.09
CA ASP A 192 16.90 -9.44 1.70
C ASP A 192 17.41 -10.67 0.91
N GLY A 193 18.11 -11.61 1.55
CA GLY A 193 18.70 -12.77 0.87
C GLY A 193 17.69 -13.58 0.05
N PHE A 194 16.46 -13.76 0.58
CA PHE A 194 15.38 -14.40 -0.16
C PHE A 194 14.94 -13.55 -1.37
N TYR A 195 14.74 -12.26 -1.17
CA TYR A 195 14.37 -11.33 -2.25
C TYR A 195 15.46 -11.19 -3.29
N ALA A 196 16.73 -11.24 -2.88
CA ALA A 196 17.87 -11.17 -3.79
C ALA A 196 17.91 -12.33 -4.78
N ALA A 197 17.58 -13.54 -4.33
CA ALA A 197 17.53 -14.71 -5.21
C ALA A 197 16.41 -14.57 -6.26
N LEU A 198 15.22 -14.11 -5.83
CA LEU A 198 14.10 -13.87 -6.72
C LEU A 198 14.36 -12.67 -7.66
N SER A 199 15.02 -11.62 -7.15
CA SER A 199 15.40 -10.47 -7.96
C SER A 199 16.30 -10.84 -9.10
N ARG A 200 17.36 -11.62 -8.83
CA ARG A 200 18.26 -12.12 -9.89
C ARG A 200 17.51 -12.94 -10.93
N TRP A 201 16.65 -13.86 -10.48
CA TRP A 201 15.83 -14.66 -11.39
C TRP A 201 14.95 -13.80 -12.29
N MET A 202 14.29 -12.76 -11.73
CA MET A 202 13.47 -11.84 -12.53
C MET A 202 14.31 -11.03 -13.54
N VAL A 203 15.50 -10.55 -13.15
CA VAL A 203 16.41 -9.84 -14.07
C VAL A 203 16.85 -10.77 -15.21
N GLU A 204 17.22 -12.01 -14.92
CA GLU A 204 17.57 -13.02 -15.93
C GLU A 204 16.40 -13.37 -16.86
N ALA A 205 15.16 -13.28 -16.35
CA ALA A 205 13.95 -13.46 -17.14
C ALA A 205 13.54 -12.22 -17.97
N GLY A 206 14.28 -11.09 -17.85
CA GLY A 206 14.03 -9.88 -18.61
C GLY A 206 13.03 -8.90 -17.98
N GLU A 207 12.63 -9.11 -16.71
CA GLU A 207 11.62 -8.29 -16.01
C GLU A 207 12.18 -6.95 -15.51
N GLY A 208 13.47 -6.70 -15.67
CA GLY A 208 14.13 -5.45 -15.29
C GLY A 208 14.34 -5.27 -13.78
N PRO A 209 14.61 -4.02 -13.33
CA PRO A 209 14.79 -3.70 -11.91
C PRO A 209 13.55 -4.08 -11.09
N ASN A 210 13.79 -4.67 -9.90
CA ASN A 210 12.70 -5.20 -9.07
C ASN A 210 13.13 -5.31 -7.59
N ASP A 211 12.18 -5.51 -6.70
CA ASP A 211 12.39 -5.64 -5.26
C ASP A 211 12.44 -7.10 -4.76
N GLY A 212 12.50 -8.05 -5.68
CA GLY A 212 12.46 -9.49 -5.42
C GLY A 212 11.06 -10.11 -5.50
N LEU A 213 9.99 -9.33 -5.55
CA LEU A 213 8.62 -9.79 -5.79
C LEU A 213 7.90 -9.00 -6.88
N VAL A 214 8.19 -7.70 -6.99
CA VAL A 214 7.49 -6.78 -7.88
C VAL A 214 8.50 -6.03 -8.74
N PRO A 215 8.38 -6.07 -10.07
CA PRO A 215 9.15 -5.20 -10.96
C PRO A 215 8.82 -3.72 -10.69
N VAL A 216 9.84 -2.86 -10.79
CA VAL A 216 9.67 -1.40 -10.65
C VAL A 216 8.57 -0.90 -11.58
N ALA A 217 8.59 -1.33 -12.85
CA ALA A 217 7.57 -0.96 -13.83
C ALA A 217 6.14 -1.38 -13.41
N SER A 218 6.00 -2.50 -12.70
CA SER A 218 4.71 -2.97 -12.18
C SER A 218 4.21 -2.13 -11.00
N ALA A 219 5.12 -1.58 -10.19
CA ALA A 219 4.75 -0.82 -8.99
C ALA A 219 4.41 0.64 -9.27
N LEU A 220 4.72 1.15 -10.45
CA LEU A 220 4.49 2.55 -10.82
C LEU A 220 3.19 2.69 -11.62
N LEU A 221 2.24 3.45 -11.08
CA LEU A 221 0.94 3.70 -11.71
C LEU A 221 1.05 4.91 -12.67
N PRO A 222 0.81 4.75 -13.98
CA PRO A 222 0.91 5.85 -14.93
C PRO A 222 0.06 7.06 -14.52
N GLY A 223 0.63 8.26 -14.62
CA GLY A 223 -0.02 9.52 -14.24
C GLY A 223 0.10 9.88 -12.75
N ALA A 224 0.46 8.94 -11.89
CA ALA A 224 0.73 9.22 -10.47
C ALA A 224 2.14 9.81 -10.27
N ARG A 225 2.40 10.35 -9.10
CA ARG A 225 3.77 10.70 -8.69
C ARG A 225 4.55 9.43 -8.39
N HIS A 226 5.77 9.32 -8.89
CA HIS A 226 6.62 8.14 -8.77
C HIS A 226 7.84 8.41 -7.90
N VAL A 227 8.21 7.40 -7.08
CA VAL A 227 9.45 7.38 -6.30
C VAL A 227 10.05 5.98 -6.41
N VAL A 228 11.35 5.89 -6.70
CA VAL A 228 12.09 4.63 -6.72
C VAL A 228 13.23 4.71 -5.70
N LEU A 229 13.31 3.73 -4.81
CA LEU A 229 14.29 3.66 -3.74
C LEU A 229 15.03 2.32 -3.78
N ALA A 230 16.17 2.23 -3.08
CA ALA A 230 16.87 0.96 -2.90
C ALA A 230 16.20 0.09 -1.84
N GLY A 231 16.13 -1.22 -2.07
CA GLY A 231 15.67 -2.19 -1.07
C GLY A 231 14.83 -3.33 -1.62
N GLY A 232 14.64 -4.37 -0.81
CA GLY A 232 13.74 -5.48 -1.11
C GLY A 232 12.28 -5.15 -0.79
N HIS A 233 11.38 -6.09 -1.09
CA HIS A 233 9.91 -5.91 -1.04
C HIS A 233 9.33 -5.48 0.32
N ARG A 234 10.10 -5.45 1.39
CA ARG A 234 9.65 -5.00 2.72
C ARG A 234 10.40 -3.75 3.20
N ALA A 235 11.27 -3.18 2.36
CA ALA A 235 12.12 -2.07 2.78
C ALA A 235 11.33 -0.83 3.22
N LEU A 236 10.13 -0.62 2.64
CA LEU A 236 9.28 0.54 2.92
C LEU A 236 8.28 0.33 4.07
N VAL A 237 8.21 -0.87 4.65
CA VAL A 237 7.18 -1.23 5.66
C VAL A 237 7.73 -1.96 6.88
N THR A 238 9.05 -2.16 6.93
CA THR A 238 9.73 -2.85 8.04
C THR A 238 10.92 -2.03 8.49
N ALA A 239 10.88 -1.52 9.71
CA ALA A 239 12.01 -0.83 10.32
C ALA A 239 13.16 -1.81 10.58
N ALA A 240 14.36 -1.43 10.19
CA ALA A 240 15.58 -2.20 10.38
C ALA A 240 16.81 -1.27 10.25
N PRO A 241 18.01 -1.68 10.66
CA PRO A 241 19.23 -0.93 10.36
C PRO A 241 19.32 -0.63 8.85
N GLY A 242 19.53 0.63 8.50
CA GLY A 242 19.56 1.08 7.10
C GLY A 242 18.20 1.21 6.40
N ARG A 243 17.09 1.01 7.12
CA ARG A 243 15.71 1.19 6.61
C ARG A 243 14.93 2.14 7.50
N ASP A 244 14.40 3.19 6.90
CA ASP A 244 13.58 4.19 7.60
C ASP A 244 12.20 4.33 6.96
N PRO A 245 11.28 3.38 7.21
CA PRO A 245 9.93 3.44 6.66
C PRO A 245 9.14 4.65 7.17
N ILE A 246 9.46 5.15 8.39
CA ILE A 246 8.83 6.35 8.94
C ILE A 246 9.30 7.59 8.18
N GLY A 247 10.60 7.76 7.97
CA GLY A 247 11.15 8.88 7.20
C GLY A 247 10.61 8.92 5.78
N VAL A 248 10.58 7.76 5.10
CA VAL A 248 9.99 7.66 3.76
C VAL A 248 8.51 8.10 3.78
N LEU A 249 7.69 7.59 4.70
CA LEU A 249 6.28 7.97 4.78
C LEU A 249 6.11 9.45 5.11
N ARG A 250 6.92 9.98 6.05
CA ARG A 250 6.94 11.41 6.41
C ARG A 250 7.16 12.29 5.19
N ASP A 251 8.15 11.96 4.38
CA ASP A 251 8.47 12.73 3.16
C ASP A 251 7.32 12.72 2.17
N GLN A 252 6.66 11.57 2.00
CA GLN A 252 5.52 11.48 1.08
C GLN A 252 4.32 12.29 1.60
N LEU A 253 4.02 12.26 2.89
CA LEU A 253 2.95 13.05 3.50
C LEU A 253 3.19 14.56 3.35
N LEU A 254 4.43 15.01 3.49
CA LEU A 254 4.80 16.42 3.31
C LEU A 254 4.60 16.89 1.87
N LEU A 255 4.74 15.99 0.90
CA LEU A 255 4.65 16.27 -0.53
C LEU A 255 3.22 16.06 -1.11
N LEU A 256 2.27 15.51 -0.35
CA LEU A 256 0.90 15.38 -0.81
C LEU A 256 0.31 16.79 -1.03
N PRO A 257 -0.30 17.09 -2.18
CA PRO A 257 -0.92 18.40 -2.44
C PRO A 257 -2.32 18.50 -1.80
N ILE A 258 -2.38 18.47 -0.47
CA ILE A 258 -3.64 18.63 0.26
C ILE A 258 -3.90 20.13 0.47
N PRO A 259 -5.14 20.62 0.23
CA PRO A 259 -5.51 21.98 0.58
C PRO A 259 -5.23 22.23 2.07
N SER A 260 -4.56 23.34 2.38
CA SER A 260 -4.45 23.77 3.78
C SER A 260 -5.85 23.96 4.34
N PRO A 261 -6.12 23.54 5.60
CA PRO A 261 -7.39 23.83 6.24
C PRO A 261 -7.61 25.36 6.17
N LEU A 262 -8.82 25.74 5.73
CA LEU A 262 -9.21 27.16 5.75
C LEU A 262 -8.99 27.70 7.17
N PRO A 263 -8.41 28.88 7.34
CA PRO A 263 -8.31 29.52 8.65
C PRO A 263 -9.73 29.57 9.25
N PRO A 264 -9.87 29.35 10.57
CA PRO A 264 -11.18 29.44 11.21
C PRO A 264 -11.81 30.78 10.83
N ALA A 265 -13.09 30.75 10.43
CA ALA A 265 -13.81 31.95 10.09
C ALA A 265 -13.66 32.98 11.22
N PRO A 266 -13.40 34.24 10.92
CA PRO A 266 -13.25 35.25 11.96
C PRO A 266 -14.51 35.24 12.82
N ILE A 267 -14.34 35.09 14.13
CA ILE A 267 -15.43 35.19 15.10
C ILE A 267 -15.92 36.63 15.00
N LEU A 268 -17.03 36.83 14.30
CA LEU A 268 -17.75 38.10 14.32
C LEU A 268 -18.23 38.32 15.77
N ARG A 269 -17.46 39.08 16.55
CA ARG A 269 -17.97 39.61 17.83
C ARG A 269 -19.11 40.58 17.50
N LEU A 270 -20.32 40.17 17.77
CA LEU A 270 -21.44 41.13 17.78
C LEU A 270 -21.11 42.22 18.79
N PRO A 271 -21.36 43.50 18.46
CA PRO A 271 -21.22 44.56 19.43
C PRO A 271 -22.17 44.27 20.62
N SER A 272 -21.64 44.41 21.83
CA SER A 272 -22.44 44.34 23.04
C SER A 272 -23.53 45.40 23.02
N PRO A 273 -24.72 45.10 23.53
CA PRO A 273 -25.88 46.04 23.57
C PRO A 273 -25.58 47.27 24.40
#